data_1258c83b7e75299429cb06fa17252ee0
#
_entry.id   1258c83b7e75299429cb06fa17252ee0
#
_cell.length_a   1.000
_cell.length_b   1.000
_cell.length_c   1.000
_cell.angle_alpha   90.00
_cell.angle_beta   90.00
_cell.angle_gamma   90.00
#
_symmetry.space_group_name_H-M   'P 1'
#
loop_
_entity.id
_entity.type
_entity.pdbx_description
1 polymer ?
#
loop_
_entity_poly.entity_id
_entity_poly.type
_entity_poly.pdbx_seq_one_letter_code
_entity_poly.pdbx_strand_id
1 'polypeptide(L)'
;IEELESLGLADEVRLKWPNDLYARGKKLGGILIEAARDADGSQFAVAGIGINVAYTPAEVPDGGLPAVSLMDLNEHVPSVDDLLRAIHGGVVEQCDAWARGLKKHRNGRGPLFPVIDEYLGHLAWLEREVVALSPEGTELMHGTFKTVDNWGQAVLATSGGLRSFPFELASLRRVE
;
A
#
# COMPACT_ATOMS: atom_id res chain seq x y z
N ILE A 1 5.13 -2.93 -7.96
CA ILE A 1 6.43 -2.21 -7.82
C ILE A 1 7.40 -2.67 -8.90
N GLU A 2 7.52 -3.97 -9.17
CA GLU A 2 8.38 -4.50 -10.24
C GLU A 2 8.20 -3.78 -11.60
N GLU A 3 6.95 -3.45 -11.96
CA GLU A 3 6.68 -2.69 -13.18
C GLU A 3 7.22 -1.25 -13.12
N LEU A 4 7.32 -0.68 -11.94
CA LEU A 4 7.93 0.63 -11.72
C LEU A 4 9.46 0.55 -11.71
N GLU A 5 10.02 -0.62 -11.41
CA GLU A 5 11.47 -0.89 -11.54
C GLU A 5 11.91 -0.79 -12.99
N SER A 6 11.12 -1.32 -13.91
CA SER A 6 11.40 -1.22 -15.35
C SER A 6 11.43 0.23 -15.84
N LEU A 7 10.79 1.16 -15.13
CA LEU A 7 10.79 2.59 -15.38
C LEU A 7 11.92 3.35 -14.67
N GLY A 8 12.80 2.66 -13.93
CA GLY A 8 13.83 3.29 -13.11
C GLY A 8 13.30 4.01 -11.87
N LEU A 9 12.06 3.73 -11.45
CA LEU A 9 11.38 4.38 -10.31
C LEU A 9 11.35 3.49 -9.06
N ALA A 10 11.95 2.33 -9.07
CA ALA A 10 11.91 1.35 -7.98
C ALA A 10 12.35 1.91 -6.64
N ASP A 11 13.43 2.70 -6.64
CA ASP A 11 13.97 3.27 -5.41
C ASP A 11 13.18 4.48 -4.89
N GLU A 12 12.34 5.08 -5.73
CA GLU A 12 11.58 6.27 -5.39
C GLU A 12 10.16 5.96 -4.95
N VAL A 13 9.56 4.87 -5.47
CA VAL A 13 8.18 4.49 -5.15
C VAL A 13 8.17 3.49 -4.01
N ARG A 14 7.41 3.80 -2.98
CA ARG A 14 7.20 2.98 -1.79
C ARG A 14 5.71 2.77 -1.55
N LEU A 15 5.39 1.79 -0.73
CA LEU A 15 4.05 1.56 -0.22
C LEU A 15 3.86 2.34 1.08
N LYS A 16 2.94 3.28 1.11
CA LYS A 16 2.50 3.89 2.35
C LYS A 16 1.32 3.08 2.89
N TRP A 17 1.50 2.47 4.04
CA TRP A 17 0.43 1.72 4.70
C TRP A 17 -0.82 2.58 4.91
N PRO A 18 -2.04 2.05 4.67
CA PRO A 18 -2.29 0.65 4.28
C PRO A 18 -2.21 0.40 2.76
N ASN A 19 -2.49 1.36 1.88
CA ASN A 19 -2.84 1.11 0.47
C ASN A 19 -2.43 2.21 -0.50
N ASP A 20 -1.58 3.15 -0.09
CA ASP A 20 -1.14 4.24 -0.96
C ASP A 20 0.21 3.92 -1.64
N LEU A 21 0.35 4.30 -2.91
CA LEU A 21 1.63 4.44 -3.58
C LEU A 21 2.20 5.82 -3.26
N TYR A 22 3.44 5.86 -2.82
CA TYR A 22 4.10 7.03 -2.28
C TYR A 22 5.45 7.27 -2.94
N ALA A 23 5.71 8.50 -3.36
CA ALA A 23 6.99 8.89 -3.96
C ALA A 23 7.35 10.32 -3.57
N ARG A 24 8.61 10.57 -3.23
CA ARG A 24 9.15 11.91 -2.94
C ARG A 24 8.29 12.74 -1.97
N GLY A 25 7.75 12.13 -0.93
CA GLY A 25 6.90 12.83 0.05
C GLY A 25 5.43 13.00 -0.37
N LYS A 26 5.00 12.44 -1.51
CA LYS A 26 3.70 12.68 -2.12
C LYS A 26 3.00 11.37 -2.49
N LYS A 27 1.68 11.44 -2.66
CA LYS A 27 0.85 10.31 -3.11
C LYS A 27 0.86 10.19 -4.63
N LEU A 28 1.36 9.06 -5.13
CA LEU A 28 1.36 8.72 -6.55
C LEU A 28 0.04 8.05 -6.96
N GLY A 29 -0.56 7.30 -6.05
CA GLY A 29 -1.77 6.54 -6.33
C GLY A 29 -2.29 5.80 -5.11
N GLY A 30 -3.23 4.89 -5.31
CA GLY A 30 -3.77 4.07 -4.25
C GLY A 30 -4.45 2.82 -4.77
N ILE A 31 -4.62 1.85 -3.88
CA ILE A 31 -5.26 0.55 -4.17
C ILE A 31 -6.46 0.41 -3.24
N LEU A 32 -7.63 0.19 -3.81
CA LEU A 32 -8.85 -0.12 -3.08
C LEU A 32 -9.27 -1.55 -3.37
N ILE A 33 -9.50 -2.34 -2.34
CA ILE A 33 -9.98 -3.72 -2.47
C ILE A 33 -11.35 -3.82 -1.83
N GLU A 34 -12.33 -4.26 -2.61
CA GLU A 34 -13.70 -4.49 -2.18
C GLU A 34 -14.02 -5.98 -2.31
N ALA A 35 -14.47 -6.61 -1.22
CA ALA A 35 -14.92 -7.99 -1.23
C ALA A 35 -16.45 -8.04 -1.41
N ALA A 36 -16.92 -8.95 -2.26
CA ALA A 36 -18.32 -9.15 -2.54
C ALA A 36 -18.67 -10.64 -2.66
N ARG A 37 -19.97 -10.92 -2.72
CA ARG A 37 -20.50 -12.25 -3.00
C ARG A 37 -21.39 -12.21 -4.25
N ASP A 38 -21.23 -13.20 -5.09
CA ASP A 38 -22.11 -13.41 -6.23
C ASP A 38 -23.44 -14.05 -5.82
N ALA A 39 -24.38 -14.13 -6.75
CA ALA A 39 -25.72 -14.69 -6.54
C ALA A 39 -25.70 -16.17 -6.13
N ASP A 40 -24.69 -16.91 -6.52
CA ASP A 40 -24.47 -18.32 -6.12
C ASP A 40 -23.77 -18.48 -4.76
N GLY A 41 -23.41 -17.35 -4.10
CA GLY A 41 -22.73 -17.32 -2.81
C GLY A 41 -21.20 -17.38 -2.89
N SER A 42 -20.62 -17.47 -4.11
CA SER A 42 -19.17 -17.40 -4.28
C SER A 42 -18.62 -16.04 -3.88
N GLN A 43 -17.46 -16.04 -3.24
CA GLN A 43 -16.77 -14.82 -2.82
C GLN A 43 -15.79 -14.39 -3.88
N PHE A 44 -15.74 -13.10 -4.15
CA PHE A 44 -14.72 -12.49 -5.01
C PHE A 44 -14.26 -11.15 -4.42
N ALA A 45 -13.13 -10.66 -4.90
CA ALA A 45 -12.64 -9.33 -4.58
C ALA A 45 -12.37 -8.55 -5.86
N VAL A 46 -12.65 -7.27 -5.82
CA VAL A 46 -12.33 -6.32 -6.89
C VAL A 46 -11.24 -5.40 -6.39
N ALA A 47 -10.12 -5.35 -7.11
CA ALA A 47 -9.03 -4.43 -6.81
C ALA A 47 -9.08 -3.24 -7.78
N GLY A 48 -9.40 -2.06 -7.27
CA GLY A 48 -9.29 -0.80 -7.98
C GLY A 48 -7.90 -0.22 -7.76
N ILE A 49 -7.13 0.00 -8.83
CA ILE A 49 -5.79 0.57 -8.78
C ILE A 49 -5.81 1.92 -9.50
N GLY A 50 -5.57 3.00 -8.76
CA GLY A 50 -5.47 4.35 -9.31
C GLY A 50 -4.04 4.85 -9.27
N ILE A 51 -3.51 5.31 -10.40
CA ILE A 51 -2.17 5.89 -10.51
C ILE A 51 -2.27 7.22 -11.25
N ASN A 52 -1.66 8.27 -10.70
CA ASN A 52 -1.51 9.55 -11.38
C ASN A 52 -0.43 9.42 -12.46
N VAL A 53 -0.82 9.32 -13.72
CA VAL A 53 0.13 9.13 -14.84
C VAL A 53 0.64 10.48 -15.33
N ALA A 54 -0.22 11.28 -15.96
CA ALA A 54 0.15 12.53 -16.61
C ALA A 54 -0.35 13.78 -15.87
N TYR A 55 -1.29 13.62 -14.97
CA TYR A 55 -1.91 14.73 -14.27
C TYR A 55 -1.76 14.56 -12.75
N THR A 56 -1.35 15.64 -12.11
CA THR A 56 -1.25 15.73 -10.65
C THR A 56 -2.44 16.50 -10.11
N PRO A 57 -3.33 15.90 -9.32
CA PRO A 57 -4.43 16.61 -8.68
C PRO A 57 -3.92 17.79 -7.84
N ALA A 58 -4.51 18.97 -8.05
CA ALA A 58 -4.12 20.18 -7.31
C ALA A 58 -4.74 20.20 -5.90
N GLU A 59 -5.90 19.58 -5.73
CA GLU A 59 -6.59 19.51 -4.46
C GLU A 59 -6.09 18.33 -3.62
N VAL A 60 -5.72 18.62 -2.40
CA VAL A 60 -5.36 17.63 -1.39
C VAL A 60 -6.51 17.58 -0.40
N PRO A 61 -7.16 16.43 -0.18
CA PRO A 61 -8.15 16.28 0.87
C PRO A 61 -7.57 16.69 2.22
N ASP A 62 -8.40 17.24 3.10
CA ASP A 62 -7.99 17.65 4.43
C ASP A 62 -7.20 16.54 5.13
N GLY A 63 -5.97 16.88 5.51
CA GLY A 63 -5.07 15.93 6.13
C GLY A 63 -4.44 14.89 5.19
N GLY A 64 -4.65 14.95 3.88
CA GLY A 64 -4.01 14.09 2.89
C GLY A 64 -2.57 14.47 2.56
N LEU A 65 -1.87 13.62 1.82
CA LEU A 65 -0.58 13.93 1.22
C LEU A 65 -0.76 14.70 -0.09
N PRO A 66 0.12 15.65 -0.43
CA PRO A 66 0.17 16.21 -1.77
C PRO A 66 0.28 15.10 -2.83
N ALA A 67 -0.28 15.31 -4.00
CA ALA A 67 -0.19 14.36 -5.10
C ALA A 67 1.09 14.55 -5.92
N VAL A 68 1.47 13.50 -6.65
CA VAL A 68 2.51 13.49 -7.68
C VAL A 68 2.06 12.57 -8.81
N SER A 69 2.51 12.82 -10.04
CA SER A 69 2.28 11.94 -11.19
C SER A 69 3.56 11.22 -11.62
N LEU A 70 3.43 10.17 -12.44
CA LEU A 70 4.59 9.53 -13.04
C LEU A 70 5.39 10.50 -13.92
N MET A 71 4.72 11.41 -14.62
CA MET A 71 5.39 12.43 -15.44
C MET A 71 6.18 13.46 -14.61
N ASP A 72 5.82 13.67 -13.34
CA ASP A 72 6.62 14.50 -12.43
C ASP A 72 7.86 13.77 -11.92
N LEU A 73 7.84 12.43 -11.95
CA LEU A 73 8.94 11.60 -11.45
C LEU A 73 9.92 11.18 -12.54
N ASN A 74 9.45 11.01 -13.78
CA ASN A 74 10.25 10.52 -14.91
C ASN A 74 9.78 11.16 -16.23
N GLU A 75 10.73 11.59 -17.06
CA GLU A 75 10.43 12.18 -18.38
C GLU A 75 9.91 11.14 -19.39
N HIS A 76 10.18 9.86 -19.16
CA HIS A 76 9.76 8.77 -20.04
C HIS A 76 8.76 7.87 -19.32
N VAL A 77 7.48 8.13 -19.55
CA VAL A 77 6.38 7.34 -18.99
C VAL A 77 5.73 6.52 -20.11
N PRO A 78 5.52 5.21 -19.89
CA PRO A 78 4.82 4.35 -20.86
C PRO A 78 3.41 4.86 -21.15
N SER A 79 2.84 4.40 -22.25
CA SER A 79 1.43 4.67 -22.53
C SER A 79 0.54 4.07 -21.43
N VAL A 80 -0.65 4.67 -21.24
CA VAL A 80 -1.63 4.15 -20.26
C VAL A 80 -1.99 2.70 -20.56
N ASP A 81 -2.07 2.33 -21.84
CA ASP A 81 -2.37 0.96 -22.26
C ASP A 81 -1.25 -0.02 -21.89
N ASP A 82 0.00 0.38 -22.03
CA ASP A 82 1.15 -0.46 -21.64
C ASP A 82 1.23 -0.62 -20.12
N LEU A 83 1.03 0.48 -19.36
CA LEU A 83 0.93 0.43 -17.92
C LEU A 83 -0.20 -0.48 -17.44
N LEU A 84 -1.39 -0.37 -18.08
CA LEU A 84 -2.53 -1.20 -17.73
C LEU A 84 -2.23 -2.70 -17.94
N ARG A 85 -1.62 -3.07 -19.08
CA ARG A 85 -1.24 -4.46 -19.37
C ARG A 85 -0.21 -4.97 -18.39
N ALA A 86 0.81 -4.18 -18.10
CA ALA A 86 1.88 -4.53 -17.18
C ALA A 86 1.34 -4.75 -15.75
N ILE A 87 0.58 -3.79 -15.23
CA ILE A 87 -0.02 -3.88 -13.89
C ILE A 87 -0.98 -5.06 -13.80
N HIS A 88 -1.86 -5.26 -14.80
CA HIS A 88 -2.78 -6.38 -14.81
C HIS A 88 -2.04 -7.73 -14.80
N GLY A 89 -1.01 -7.87 -15.64
CA GLY A 89 -0.17 -9.08 -15.68
C GLY A 89 0.49 -9.36 -14.34
N GLY A 90 1.15 -8.35 -13.76
CA GLY A 90 1.80 -8.46 -12.45
C GLY A 90 0.83 -8.80 -11.33
N VAL A 91 -0.34 -8.17 -11.28
CA VAL A 91 -1.37 -8.47 -10.26
C VAL A 91 -1.83 -9.93 -10.34
N VAL A 92 -2.11 -10.44 -11.56
CA VAL A 92 -2.53 -11.83 -11.74
C VAL A 92 -1.44 -12.80 -11.29
N GLU A 93 -0.20 -12.56 -11.70
CA GLU A 93 0.94 -13.41 -11.33
C GLU A 93 1.17 -13.44 -9.83
N GLN A 94 1.17 -12.28 -9.17
CA GLN A 94 1.38 -12.16 -7.74
C GLN A 94 0.22 -12.75 -6.92
N CYS A 95 -1.03 -12.58 -7.36
CA CYS A 95 -2.18 -13.24 -6.75
C CYS A 95 -2.08 -14.77 -6.80
N ASP A 96 -1.65 -15.32 -7.94
CA ASP A 96 -1.43 -16.76 -8.10
C ASP A 96 -0.28 -17.26 -7.21
N ALA A 97 0.82 -16.52 -7.13
CA ALA A 97 1.96 -16.85 -6.27
C ALA A 97 1.55 -16.84 -4.79
N TRP A 98 0.84 -15.80 -4.37
CA TRP A 98 0.28 -15.68 -3.01
C TRP A 98 -0.66 -16.83 -2.68
N ALA A 99 -1.60 -17.17 -3.57
CA ALA A 99 -2.55 -18.27 -3.37
C ALA A 99 -1.82 -19.62 -3.24
N ARG A 100 -0.78 -19.86 -4.02
CA ARG A 100 0.09 -21.06 -3.88
C ARG A 100 0.82 -21.05 -2.54
N GLY A 101 1.35 -19.91 -2.11
CA GLY A 101 2.00 -19.73 -0.82
C GLY A 101 1.08 -20.04 0.35
N LEU A 102 -0.16 -19.54 0.33
CA LEU A 102 -1.16 -19.84 1.38
C LEU A 102 -1.48 -21.32 1.46
N LYS A 103 -1.62 -22.02 0.33
CA LYS A 103 -1.86 -23.48 0.32
C LYS A 103 -0.72 -24.27 0.93
N LYS A 104 0.52 -23.82 0.73
CA LYS A 104 1.72 -24.46 1.27
C LYS A 104 1.89 -24.23 2.77
N HIS A 105 1.39 -23.10 3.30
CA HIS A 105 1.60 -22.65 4.69
C HIS A 105 0.29 -22.56 5.50
N ARG A 106 -0.54 -23.60 5.49
CA ARG A 106 -1.88 -23.64 6.13
C ARG A 106 -1.90 -23.49 7.67
N ASN A 107 -0.81 -23.08 8.31
CA ASN A 107 -0.63 -23.16 9.76
C ASN A 107 -1.08 -21.90 10.54
N GLY A 108 -2.06 -21.14 10.06
CA GLY A 108 -2.63 -20.02 10.82
C GLY A 108 -1.69 -18.80 10.97
N ARG A 109 -0.68 -18.69 10.11
CA ARG A 109 0.32 -17.61 10.18
C ARG A 109 -0.16 -16.24 9.66
N GLY A 110 -1.41 -16.13 9.24
CA GLY A 110 -1.98 -14.91 8.64
C GLY A 110 -1.83 -14.84 7.13
N PRO A 111 -2.69 -14.05 6.45
CA PRO A 111 -2.76 -14.02 5.00
C PRO A 111 -1.53 -13.41 4.32
N LEU A 112 -0.81 -12.51 4.97
CA LEU A 112 0.37 -11.87 4.38
C LEU A 112 1.66 -12.70 4.52
N PHE A 113 1.64 -13.78 5.32
CA PHE A 113 2.82 -14.60 5.58
C PHE A 113 3.63 -14.97 4.31
N PRO A 114 3.02 -15.34 3.16
CA PRO A 114 3.79 -15.70 1.98
C PRO A 114 4.54 -14.54 1.30
N VAL A 115 4.14 -13.29 1.57
CA VAL A 115 4.64 -12.09 0.88
C VAL A 115 5.13 -11.01 1.85
N ILE A 116 5.15 -11.29 3.16
CA ILE A 116 5.39 -10.25 4.17
C ILE A 116 6.77 -9.61 4.06
N ASP A 117 7.81 -10.39 3.80
CA ASP A 117 9.18 -9.86 3.73
C ASP A 117 9.35 -8.92 2.53
N GLU A 118 8.79 -9.28 1.38
CA GLU A 118 8.75 -8.44 0.19
C GLU A 118 7.93 -7.18 0.44
N TYR A 119 6.73 -7.31 1.00
CA TYR A 119 5.89 -6.18 1.37
C TYR A 119 6.61 -5.19 2.30
N LEU A 120 7.27 -5.68 3.35
CA LEU A 120 8.03 -4.85 4.28
C LEU A 120 9.21 -4.13 3.60
N GLY A 121 9.86 -4.78 2.62
CA GLY A 121 10.95 -4.18 1.84
C GLY A 121 10.53 -2.94 1.04
N HIS A 122 9.25 -2.85 0.67
CA HIS A 122 8.70 -1.73 -0.07
C HIS A 122 7.99 -0.68 0.80
N LEU A 123 7.85 -0.89 2.10
CA LEU A 123 7.13 0.04 2.96
C LEU A 123 7.90 1.36 3.16
N ALA A 124 7.17 2.45 3.07
CA ALA A 124 7.61 3.75 3.52
C ALA A 124 7.57 3.84 5.05
N TRP A 125 8.46 4.65 5.62
CA TRP A 125 8.45 5.08 7.01
C TRP A 125 8.73 4.00 8.07
N LEU A 126 9.15 2.80 7.70
CA LEU A 126 9.68 1.87 8.70
C LEU A 126 10.80 2.51 9.51
N GLU A 127 10.82 2.27 10.80
CA GLU A 127 11.75 2.85 11.80
C GLU A 127 11.66 4.40 11.89
N ARG A 128 10.55 5.01 11.46
CA ARG A 128 10.31 6.45 11.57
C ARG A 128 9.18 6.73 12.57
N GLU A 129 9.26 7.93 13.17
CA GLU A 129 8.17 8.45 14.00
C GLU A 129 6.96 8.77 13.12
N VAL A 130 5.82 8.23 13.54
CA VAL A 130 4.53 8.41 12.87
C VAL A 130 3.44 8.68 13.89
N VAL A 131 2.34 9.23 13.40
CA VAL A 131 1.07 9.30 14.11
C VAL A 131 0.04 8.41 13.43
N ALA A 132 -0.64 7.58 14.20
CA ALA A 132 -1.81 6.84 13.74
C ALA A 132 -3.02 7.78 13.82
N LEU A 133 -3.78 7.88 12.72
CA LEU A 133 -4.97 8.72 12.58
C LEU A 133 -6.19 7.83 12.36
N SER A 134 -7.32 8.18 12.99
CA SER A 134 -8.61 7.55 12.67
C SER A 134 -9.07 7.89 11.25
N PRO A 135 -10.11 7.22 10.72
CA PRO A 135 -10.70 7.58 9.42
C PRO A 135 -11.18 9.03 9.33
N GLU A 136 -11.57 9.63 10.48
CA GLU A 136 -12.00 11.02 10.59
C GLU A 136 -10.82 12.00 10.74
N GLY A 137 -9.57 11.49 10.73
CA GLY A 137 -8.36 12.30 10.86
C GLY A 137 -7.96 12.65 12.30
N THR A 138 -8.63 12.08 13.31
CA THR A 138 -8.26 12.28 14.72
C THR A 138 -7.00 11.51 15.07
N GLU A 139 -6.07 12.14 15.77
CA GLU A 139 -4.86 11.49 16.26
C GLU A 139 -5.20 10.43 17.32
N LEU A 140 -4.81 9.20 17.06
CA LEU A 140 -5.00 8.07 17.96
C LEU A 140 -3.76 7.83 18.82
N MET A 141 -2.57 7.84 18.20
CA MET A 141 -1.33 7.53 18.90
C MET A 141 -0.09 7.92 18.11
N HIS A 142 0.94 8.37 18.81
CA HIS A 142 2.30 8.56 18.29
C HIS A 142 3.18 7.35 18.60
N GLY A 143 4.11 7.03 17.71
CA GLY A 143 5.11 5.99 17.94
C GLY A 143 6.00 5.74 16.72
N THR A 144 7.00 4.90 16.91
CA THR A 144 7.88 4.46 15.82
C THR A 144 7.22 3.33 15.05
N PHE A 145 7.07 3.45 13.73
CA PHE A 145 6.50 2.40 12.88
C PHE A 145 7.48 1.23 12.73
N LYS A 146 7.20 0.11 13.38
CA LYS A 146 8.13 -1.02 13.47
C LYS A 146 7.94 -2.06 12.37
N THR A 147 6.70 -2.37 12.02
CA THR A 147 6.39 -3.42 11.07
C THR A 147 4.90 -3.41 10.70
N VAL A 148 4.55 -4.24 9.73
CA VAL A 148 3.18 -4.72 9.53
C VAL A 148 3.18 -6.20 9.86
N ASP A 149 2.19 -6.65 10.62
CA ASP A 149 2.07 -8.06 10.96
C ASP A 149 1.45 -8.89 9.81
N ASN A 150 1.44 -10.20 9.99
CA ASN A 150 0.89 -11.12 8.97
C ASN A 150 -0.62 -10.98 8.73
N TRP A 151 -1.32 -10.17 9.53
CA TRP A 151 -2.73 -9.84 9.37
C TRP A 151 -2.95 -8.47 8.72
N GLY A 152 -1.87 -7.77 8.36
CA GLY A 152 -1.92 -6.47 7.72
C GLY A 152 -2.01 -5.29 8.70
N GLN A 153 -1.90 -5.54 10.01
CA GLN A 153 -1.96 -4.47 11.01
C GLN A 153 -0.62 -3.74 11.11
N ALA A 154 -0.66 -2.42 11.16
CA ALA A 154 0.53 -1.63 11.46
C ALA A 154 0.90 -1.75 12.94
N VAL A 155 2.17 -2.00 13.24
CA VAL A 155 2.68 -2.14 14.60
C VAL A 155 3.58 -0.95 14.94
N LEU A 156 3.21 -0.20 15.95
CA LEU A 156 3.94 0.95 16.46
C LEU A 156 4.58 0.64 17.82
N ALA A 157 5.83 1.03 17.99
CA ALA A 157 6.46 1.09 19.30
C ALA A 157 6.12 2.44 19.97
N THR A 158 5.49 2.38 21.12
CA THR A 158 5.05 3.55 21.89
C THR A 158 5.67 3.52 23.28
N SER A 159 5.50 4.58 24.08
CA SER A 159 5.93 4.59 25.49
C SER A 159 5.28 3.50 26.34
N GLY A 160 4.10 3.01 25.93
CA GLY A 160 3.36 1.90 26.57
C GLY A 160 3.63 0.52 25.97
N GLY A 161 4.67 0.36 25.12
CA GLY A 161 4.99 -0.89 24.41
C GLY A 161 4.44 -0.93 22.99
N LEU A 162 4.43 -2.13 22.38
CA LEU A 162 3.94 -2.32 21.02
C LEU A 162 2.41 -2.21 20.97
N ARG A 163 1.91 -1.54 19.94
CA ARG A 163 0.48 -1.40 19.62
C ARG A 163 0.24 -1.72 18.16
N SER A 164 -0.81 -2.52 17.89
CA SER A 164 -1.23 -2.88 16.54
C SER A 164 -2.49 -2.11 16.15
N PHE A 165 -2.54 -1.65 14.90
CA PHE A 165 -3.65 -0.88 14.34
C PHE A 165 -4.16 -1.58 13.08
N PRO A 166 -5.43 -2.04 13.07
CA PRO A 166 -6.07 -2.53 11.85
C PRO A 166 -6.21 -1.42 10.81
N PHE A 167 -6.10 -1.78 9.53
CA PHE A 167 -6.17 -0.82 8.43
C PHE A 167 -7.55 -0.16 8.28
N GLU A 168 -8.60 -0.79 8.79
CA GLU A 168 -9.95 -0.23 8.80
C GLU A 168 -10.11 0.91 9.81
N LEU A 169 -9.27 0.92 10.84
CA LEU A 169 -9.39 1.85 11.97
C LEU A 169 -8.33 2.94 11.99
N ALA A 170 -7.29 2.81 11.18
CA ALA A 170 -6.20 3.77 11.19
C ALA A 170 -5.51 3.94 9.85
N SER A 171 -4.91 5.11 9.66
CA SER A 171 -3.88 5.39 8.67
C SER A 171 -2.64 5.96 9.36
N LEU A 172 -1.50 5.96 8.69
CA LEU A 172 -0.28 6.54 9.26
C LEU A 172 0.08 7.84 8.56
N ARG A 173 0.60 8.79 9.36
CA ARG A 173 1.24 10.01 8.88
C ARG A 173 2.62 10.14 9.53
N ARG A 174 3.61 10.55 8.75
CA ARG A 174 4.94 10.84 9.29
C ARG A 174 4.89 12.11 10.14
N VAL A 175 5.57 12.08 11.28
CA VAL A 175 5.87 13.29 12.08
C VAL A 175 7.10 13.93 11.45
N GLU A 176 7.01 15.23 11.12
CA GLU A 176 8.12 16.01 10.55
C GLU A 176 9.19 16.32 11.59
#